data_188bb6a8d640345860985fe18b95cf1f
#
_entry.id   188bb6a8d640345860985fe18b95cf1f
#
_cell.length_a   1.000
_cell.length_b   1.000
_cell.length_c   1.000
_cell.angle_alpha   90.00
_cell.angle_beta   90.00
_cell.angle_gamma   90.00
#
_symmetry.space_group_name_H-M   'P 1'
#
loop_
_entity.id
_entity.type
_entity.pdbx_description
1 polymer ?
#
loop_
_entity_poly.entity_id
_entity_poly.type
_entity_poly.pdbx_seq_one_letter_code
_entity_poly.pdbx_strand_id
1 'polypeptide(L)'
;MKTSHLLLLLLIAVSFVGCKPQTTQSGFVRHEGIGLTLDGKPYTFVGVNFWYGAILASEGQGGDRQRLCHELDLLHGLGLDNLRILVGSDGEHGVKPKVEPTLQKAPGVYNDTILAGLDYLLLEMGKRDMKAVLYLNNSWEWSGGYGYYLEQAGKGKALLPEVDGYDAFVRYVAQFATCEQAHQLFYDYVRFIVSRKNRYTDLAYYDDPVIMAWQIGNEPRPFSKEAKQPFAKWLSETSALIRSLDPNHLISVGSEGIVGCEMDSALYNQISSDPNIDYLTAHVWPYNWGWARRDSLLADVSQSCQNTVEYLRPHFAIARQLRKPLVIEEFGYPRDGFLYLPGSPTEARDRYYDFVLSLVRSEPTVSGCNFWAWGGDVLPKHERWQPGDPYVGDPAQEPQGLYSVFLCDTTTLKLLTVE
;
A
#
# COMPACT_ATOMS: atom_id res chain seq x y z
N MET A 1 45.82 56.71 -53.73
CA MET A 1 45.89 55.68 -52.68
C MET A 1 44.56 55.73 -51.90
N LYS A 2 43.65 54.81 -52.17
CA LYS A 2 42.35 54.69 -51.45
C LYS A 2 42.38 53.47 -50.59
N THR A 3 42.36 53.64 -49.32
CA THR A 3 42.26 52.58 -48.33
C THR A 3 40.77 52.24 -48.02
N SER A 4 40.34 51.07 -48.42
CA SER A 4 39.02 50.58 -48.13
C SER A 4 39.03 49.84 -46.75
N HIS A 5 38.23 50.32 -45.79
CA HIS A 5 37.96 49.61 -44.53
C HIS A 5 36.81 48.64 -44.73
N LEU A 6 37.10 47.36 -44.55
CA LEU A 6 36.14 46.28 -44.55
C LEU A 6 35.58 46.11 -43.10
N LEU A 7 34.31 46.44 -42.92
CA LEU A 7 33.63 46.29 -41.65
C LEU A 7 33.06 44.83 -41.57
N LEU A 8 33.59 44.00 -40.66
CA LEU A 8 33.11 42.62 -40.41
C LEU A 8 31.99 42.70 -39.38
N LEU A 9 30.75 42.52 -39.82
CA LEU A 9 29.60 42.38 -38.91
C LEU A 9 29.51 40.94 -38.40
N LEU A 10 29.78 40.74 -37.11
CA LEU A 10 29.61 39.47 -36.41
C LEU A 10 28.13 39.35 -36.00
N LEU A 11 27.36 38.51 -36.67
CA LEU A 11 25.99 38.14 -36.25
C LEU A 11 26.09 37.08 -35.13
N ILE A 12 25.80 37.46 -33.90
CA ILE A 12 25.63 36.54 -32.76
C ILE A 12 24.19 36.00 -32.85
N ALA A 13 24.05 34.74 -33.30
CA ALA A 13 22.79 34.02 -33.21
C ALA A 13 22.58 33.54 -31.75
N VAL A 14 21.73 34.26 -31.03
CA VAL A 14 21.26 33.82 -29.69
C VAL A 14 20.21 32.73 -29.93
N SER A 15 20.61 31.48 -29.75
CA SER A 15 19.68 30.36 -29.73
C SER A 15 18.86 30.38 -28.43
N PHE A 16 17.64 30.88 -28.51
CA PHE A 16 16.66 30.67 -27.44
C PHE A 16 16.32 29.17 -27.39
N VAL A 17 16.91 28.44 -26.44
CA VAL A 17 16.40 27.15 -26.05
C VAL A 17 15.09 27.40 -25.29
N GLY A 18 13.99 27.39 -26.02
CA GLY A 18 12.66 27.45 -25.43
C GLY A 18 12.47 26.15 -24.61
N CYS A 19 12.51 26.24 -23.28
CA CYS A 19 11.90 25.23 -22.44
C CYS A 19 10.44 25.10 -22.88
N LYS A 20 10.09 24.01 -23.57
CA LYS A 20 8.68 23.62 -23.73
C LYS A 20 8.12 23.46 -22.32
N PRO A 21 7.01 24.11 -21.97
CA PRO A 21 6.35 23.81 -20.71
C PRO A 21 6.01 22.31 -20.76
N GLN A 22 6.51 21.57 -19.76
CA GLN A 22 6.15 20.20 -19.56
C GLN A 22 4.64 20.25 -19.27
N THR A 23 3.81 19.83 -20.22
CA THR A 23 2.37 19.68 -19.98
C THR A 23 2.23 18.62 -18.90
N THR A 24 1.94 19.04 -17.68
CA THR A 24 1.59 18.12 -16.60
C THR A 24 0.36 17.35 -17.07
N GLN A 25 0.50 16.04 -17.25
CA GLN A 25 -0.65 15.19 -17.55
C GLN A 25 -1.67 15.35 -16.42
N SER A 26 -2.93 15.63 -16.77
CA SER A 26 -4.04 15.78 -15.85
C SER A 26 -4.39 14.44 -15.18
N GLY A 27 -4.88 14.48 -13.95
CA GLY A 27 -5.39 13.33 -13.21
C GLY A 27 -4.37 12.57 -12.37
N PHE A 28 -3.06 12.87 -12.47
CA PHE A 28 -2.05 12.25 -11.62
C PHE A 28 -1.91 12.97 -10.29
N VAL A 29 -1.89 12.19 -9.20
CA VAL A 29 -1.52 12.71 -7.88
C VAL A 29 -0.03 13.03 -7.86
N ARG A 30 0.33 14.18 -7.28
CA ARG A 30 1.71 14.67 -7.18
C ARG A 30 2.07 14.93 -5.72
N HIS A 31 3.34 14.89 -5.43
CA HIS A 31 3.90 15.31 -4.17
C HIS A 31 4.38 16.77 -4.28
N GLU A 32 3.94 17.63 -3.39
CA GLU A 32 4.37 19.04 -3.30
C GLU A 32 4.66 19.43 -1.85
N GLY A 33 5.94 19.58 -1.53
CA GLY A 33 6.36 19.90 -0.17
C GLY A 33 5.98 18.80 0.82
N ILE A 34 5.15 19.13 1.82
CA ILE A 34 4.65 18.16 2.83
C ILE A 34 3.25 17.64 2.51
N GLY A 35 2.72 17.91 1.34
CA GLY A 35 1.36 17.56 0.92
C GLY A 35 1.31 16.81 -0.41
N LEU A 36 0.15 16.26 -0.69
CA LEU A 36 -0.21 15.73 -1.99
C LEU A 36 -1.11 16.72 -2.74
N THR A 37 -1.04 16.70 -4.08
CA THR A 37 -1.89 17.51 -4.96
C THR A 37 -2.46 16.66 -6.08
N LEU A 38 -3.67 17.00 -6.52
CA LEU A 38 -4.30 16.47 -7.73
C LEU A 38 -4.78 17.65 -8.58
N ASP A 39 -4.26 17.73 -9.81
CA ASP A 39 -4.53 18.85 -10.73
C ASP A 39 -4.26 20.23 -10.11
N GLY A 40 -3.17 20.33 -9.31
CA GLY A 40 -2.74 21.56 -8.64
C GLY A 40 -3.58 21.95 -7.42
N LYS A 41 -4.49 21.11 -6.97
CA LYS A 41 -5.27 21.31 -5.74
C LYS A 41 -4.78 20.37 -4.64
N PRO A 42 -4.84 20.80 -3.36
CA PRO A 42 -4.54 19.89 -2.27
C PRO A 42 -5.37 18.59 -2.37
N TYR A 43 -4.70 17.45 -2.19
CA TYR A 43 -5.32 16.14 -2.18
C TYR A 43 -5.09 15.50 -0.81
N THR A 44 -6.15 15.45 -0.01
CA THR A 44 -6.17 14.74 1.27
C THR A 44 -7.31 13.74 1.23
N PHE A 45 -7.08 12.53 1.74
CA PHE A 45 -8.07 11.46 1.60
C PHE A 45 -8.24 10.63 2.88
N VAL A 46 -9.43 10.09 3.03
CA VAL A 46 -9.71 8.90 3.83
C VAL A 46 -9.97 7.78 2.84
N GLY A 47 -9.19 6.75 2.92
CA GLY A 47 -9.26 5.61 2.02
C GLY A 47 -9.36 4.31 2.80
N VAL A 48 -9.23 3.21 2.08
CA VAL A 48 -9.46 1.87 2.62
C VAL A 48 -8.48 0.86 2.08
N ASN A 49 -8.08 -0.10 2.92
CA ASN A 49 -7.42 -1.31 2.45
C ASN A 49 -8.47 -2.23 1.80
N PHE A 50 -8.35 -2.40 0.47
CA PHE A 50 -9.19 -3.25 -0.36
C PHE A 50 -8.32 -4.31 -1.04
N TRP A 51 -7.50 -4.98 -0.22
CA TRP A 51 -6.42 -5.85 -0.67
C TRP A 51 -6.89 -6.95 -1.63
N TYR A 52 -8.09 -7.50 -1.43
CA TYR A 52 -8.66 -8.57 -2.27
C TYR A 52 -9.31 -8.08 -3.57
N GLY A 53 -9.22 -6.79 -3.90
CA GLY A 53 -9.94 -6.16 -5.00
C GLY A 53 -9.69 -6.81 -6.36
N ALA A 54 -8.45 -7.20 -6.67
CA ALA A 54 -8.13 -7.88 -7.94
C ALA A 54 -8.77 -9.28 -8.05
N ILE A 55 -8.87 -10.00 -6.93
CA ILE A 55 -9.54 -11.30 -6.87
C ILE A 55 -11.04 -11.11 -7.06
N LEU A 56 -11.66 -10.18 -6.31
CA LEU A 56 -13.09 -9.88 -6.41
C LEU A 56 -13.51 -9.45 -7.82
N ALA A 57 -12.64 -8.70 -8.51
CA ALA A 57 -12.86 -8.23 -9.89
C ALA A 57 -12.64 -9.30 -10.96
N SER A 58 -12.11 -10.47 -10.60
CA SER A 58 -11.83 -11.55 -11.54
C SER A 58 -13.10 -12.33 -11.94
N GLU A 59 -13.00 -13.11 -13.01
CA GLU A 59 -14.04 -14.08 -13.41
C GLU A 59 -13.74 -15.50 -12.89
N GLY A 60 -12.77 -15.61 -11.98
CA GLY A 60 -12.33 -16.88 -11.39
C GLY A 60 -12.86 -17.11 -9.99
N GLN A 61 -12.20 -18.03 -9.29
CA GLN A 61 -12.48 -18.33 -7.89
C GLN A 61 -12.35 -17.07 -7.03
N GLY A 62 -13.34 -16.79 -6.20
CA GLY A 62 -13.40 -15.62 -5.33
C GLY A 62 -13.85 -14.32 -6.03
N GLY A 63 -14.08 -14.36 -7.36
CA GLY A 63 -14.53 -13.23 -8.15
C GLY A 63 -16.04 -13.04 -8.10
N ASP A 64 -16.47 -11.77 -8.05
CA ASP A 64 -17.86 -11.33 -8.15
C ASP A 64 -17.87 -9.86 -8.59
N ARG A 65 -17.95 -9.64 -9.90
CA ARG A 65 -17.96 -8.28 -10.48
C ARG A 65 -19.20 -7.49 -10.14
N GLN A 66 -20.34 -8.13 -9.88
CA GLN A 66 -21.54 -7.42 -9.45
C GLN A 66 -21.36 -6.86 -8.03
N ARG A 67 -20.83 -7.68 -7.11
CA ARG A 67 -20.44 -7.24 -5.79
C ARG A 67 -19.38 -6.13 -5.86
N LEU A 68 -18.34 -6.30 -6.69
CA LEU A 68 -17.32 -5.28 -6.86
C LEU A 68 -17.91 -3.92 -7.22
N CYS A 69 -18.74 -3.85 -8.28
CA CYS A 69 -19.32 -2.59 -8.72
C CYS A 69 -20.21 -1.97 -7.63
N HIS A 70 -21.00 -2.78 -6.95
CA HIS A 70 -21.81 -2.32 -5.82
C HIS A 70 -20.97 -1.74 -4.68
N GLU A 71 -19.90 -2.43 -4.28
CA GLU A 71 -19.02 -1.96 -3.20
C GLU A 71 -18.23 -0.71 -3.60
N LEU A 72 -17.80 -0.58 -4.86
CA LEU A 72 -17.17 0.65 -5.35
C LEU A 72 -18.16 1.83 -5.37
N ASP A 73 -19.43 1.60 -5.73
CA ASP A 73 -20.48 2.62 -5.65
C ASP A 73 -20.73 3.07 -4.20
N LEU A 74 -20.73 2.14 -3.24
CA LEU A 74 -20.86 2.45 -1.82
C LEU A 74 -19.67 3.26 -1.30
N LEU A 75 -18.43 2.83 -1.60
CA LEU A 75 -17.21 3.51 -1.17
C LEU A 75 -17.15 4.93 -1.75
N HIS A 76 -17.42 5.08 -3.06
CA HIS A 76 -17.48 6.39 -3.70
C HIS A 76 -18.55 7.29 -3.08
N GLY A 77 -19.76 6.76 -2.82
CA GLY A 77 -20.84 7.48 -2.16
C GLY A 77 -20.51 7.93 -0.72
N LEU A 78 -19.56 7.29 -0.06
CA LEU A 78 -19.04 7.67 1.26
C LEU A 78 -17.82 8.63 1.17
N GLY A 79 -17.32 8.93 -0.03
CA GLY A 79 -16.10 9.71 -0.23
C GLY A 79 -14.79 8.95 0.06
N LEU A 80 -14.85 7.62 0.07
CA LEU A 80 -13.70 6.73 0.33
C LEU A 80 -13.04 6.32 -0.99
N ASP A 81 -12.49 7.29 -1.71
CA ASP A 81 -12.06 7.16 -3.09
C ASP A 81 -10.59 6.71 -3.28
N ASN A 82 -9.89 6.37 -2.19
CA ASN A 82 -8.52 5.86 -2.26
C ASN A 82 -8.46 4.40 -1.78
N LEU A 83 -8.09 3.49 -2.67
CA LEU A 83 -8.03 2.06 -2.37
C LEU A 83 -6.59 1.55 -2.39
N ARG A 84 -6.16 0.90 -1.30
CA ARG A 84 -4.89 0.20 -1.24
C ARG A 84 -5.09 -1.29 -1.56
N ILE A 85 -4.42 -1.79 -2.61
CA ILE A 85 -4.72 -3.04 -3.29
C ILE A 85 -3.49 -3.93 -3.35
N LEU A 86 -3.64 -5.22 -3.00
CA LEU A 86 -2.59 -6.22 -3.14
C LEU A 86 -2.42 -6.62 -4.61
N VAL A 87 -1.21 -6.45 -5.11
CA VAL A 87 -0.79 -6.93 -6.44
C VAL A 87 0.30 -7.99 -6.31
N GLY A 88 1.02 -8.03 -5.19
CA GLY A 88 2.05 -9.01 -4.86
C GLY A 88 1.51 -10.23 -4.11
N SER A 89 0.78 -11.12 -4.79
CA SER A 89 0.38 -12.42 -4.24
C SER A 89 1.05 -13.55 -5.03
N ASP A 90 1.85 -14.35 -4.33
CA ASP A 90 2.85 -15.22 -4.93
C ASP A 90 2.75 -16.68 -4.48
N GLY A 91 2.99 -17.59 -5.42
CA GLY A 91 3.07 -19.03 -5.20
C GLY A 91 1.74 -19.76 -5.30
N GLU A 92 1.78 -21.08 -5.51
CA GLU A 92 0.63 -21.96 -5.36
C GLU A 92 0.61 -22.46 -3.93
N HIS A 93 -0.41 -22.10 -3.18
CA HIS A 93 -0.32 -22.26 -1.74
C HIS A 93 -0.94 -23.55 -1.22
N GLY A 94 -2.17 -23.86 -1.52
CA GLY A 94 -2.85 -25.02 -0.93
C GLY A 94 -2.79 -25.08 0.60
N VAL A 95 -2.37 -24.00 1.27
CA VAL A 95 -2.19 -23.89 2.72
C VAL A 95 -3.18 -22.88 3.26
N LYS A 96 -4.01 -23.28 4.20
CA LYS A 96 -5.16 -22.53 4.71
C LYS A 96 -4.95 -21.06 5.09
N PRO A 97 -3.84 -20.60 5.67
CA PRO A 97 -3.71 -19.20 6.05
C PRO A 97 -3.28 -18.26 4.94
N LYS A 98 -3.29 -18.68 3.67
CA LYS A 98 -2.80 -17.88 2.55
C LYS A 98 -3.87 -17.46 1.57
N VAL A 99 -3.66 -16.30 0.95
CA VAL A 99 -4.54 -15.76 -0.11
C VAL A 99 -4.55 -16.67 -1.33
N GLU A 100 -5.72 -17.01 -1.83
CA GLU A 100 -5.94 -17.79 -3.06
C GLU A 100 -7.13 -17.22 -3.85
N PRO A 101 -7.06 -17.20 -5.19
CA PRO A 101 -5.91 -17.53 -6.05
C PRO A 101 -4.84 -16.44 -6.05
N THR A 102 -3.60 -16.82 -6.34
CA THR A 102 -2.49 -15.89 -6.43
C THR A 102 -2.32 -15.29 -7.83
N LEU A 103 -1.69 -14.12 -7.91
CA LEU A 103 -1.38 -13.47 -9.17
C LEU A 103 -0.16 -14.10 -9.86
N GLN A 104 0.90 -14.41 -9.12
CA GLN A 104 2.10 -15.07 -9.64
C GLN A 104 2.18 -16.49 -9.09
N LYS A 105 1.95 -17.52 -9.94
CA LYS A 105 1.98 -18.93 -9.54
C LYS A 105 3.39 -19.48 -9.37
N ALA A 106 4.29 -19.07 -10.23
CA ALA A 106 5.71 -19.36 -10.20
C ALA A 106 6.47 -18.19 -10.86
N PRO A 107 7.81 -18.08 -10.74
CA PRO A 107 8.56 -17.01 -11.38
C PRO A 107 8.25 -16.90 -12.87
N GLY A 108 7.74 -15.75 -13.29
CA GLY A 108 7.33 -15.48 -14.67
C GLY A 108 6.06 -16.20 -15.14
N VAL A 109 5.35 -16.91 -14.26
CA VAL A 109 4.08 -17.59 -14.57
C VAL A 109 2.94 -16.89 -13.85
N TYR A 110 2.19 -16.07 -14.58
CA TYR A 110 1.16 -15.21 -14.03
C TYR A 110 -0.25 -15.79 -14.24
N ASN A 111 -1.14 -15.50 -13.31
CA ASN A 111 -2.53 -15.87 -13.39
C ASN A 111 -3.31 -14.82 -14.21
N ASP A 112 -3.57 -15.14 -15.47
CA ASP A 112 -4.26 -14.23 -16.41
C ASP A 112 -5.67 -13.84 -15.94
N THR A 113 -6.35 -14.71 -15.19
CA THR A 113 -7.66 -14.42 -14.60
C THR A 113 -7.59 -13.31 -13.54
N ILE A 114 -6.58 -13.35 -12.67
CA ILE A 114 -6.36 -12.29 -11.64
C ILE A 114 -5.85 -11.00 -12.27
N LEU A 115 -4.98 -11.10 -13.27
CA LEU A 115 -4.53 -9.94 -14.04
C LEU A 115 -5.69 -9.27 -14.78
N ALA A 116 -6.62 -10.05 -15.34
CA ALA A 116 -7.85 -9.51 -15.93
C ALA A 116 -8.76 -8.86 -14.88
N GLY A 117 -8.78 -9.42 -13.67
CA GLY A 117 -9.49 -8.84 -12.54
C GLY A 117 -8.89 -7.48 -12.14
N LEU A 118 -7.57 -7.38 -12.03
CA LEU A 118 -6.89 -6.11 -11.75
C LEU A 118 -7.17 -5.06 -12.84
N ASP A 119 -7.08 -5.43 -14.11
CA ASP A 119 -7.43 -4.55 -15.22
C ASP A 119 -8.88 -4.05 -15.12
N TYR A 120 -9.83 -4.94 -14.79
CA TYR A 120 -11.24 -4.59 -14.62
C TYR A 120 -11.50 -3.72 -13.40
N LEU A 121 -10.81 -3.98 -12.28
CA LEU A 121 -10.87 -3.14 -11.09
C LEU A 121 -10.46 -1.69 -11.41
N LEU A 122 -9.32 -1.51 -12.06
CA LEU A 122 -8.83 -0.17 -12.45
C LEU A 122 -9.80 0.53 -13.42
N LEU A 123 -10.39 -0.20 -14.37
CA LEU A 123 -11.45 0.34 -15.24
C LEU A 123 -12.63 0.86 -14.42
N GLU A 124 -13.14 0.05 -13.47
CA GLU A 124 -14.32 0.41 -12.67
C GLU A 124 -14.02 1.55 -11.67
N MET A 125 -12.81 1.58 -11.11
CA MET A 125 -12.33 2.70 -10.29
C MET A 125 -12.24 4.00 -11.11
N GLY A 126 -11.72 3.91 -12.34
CA GLY A 126 -11.63 5.08 -13.24
C GLY A 126 -12.98 5.70 -13.59
N LYS A 127 -14.05 4.90 -13.73
CA LYS A 127 -15.41 5.39 -13.93
C LYS A 127 -15.97 6.21 -12.76
N ARG A 128 -15.36 6.09 -11.58
CA ARG A 128 -15.74 6.73 -10.32
C ARG A 128 -14.72 7.74 -9.81
N ASP A 129 -13.74 8.11 -10.64
CA ASP A 129 -12.63 9.02 -10.29
C ASP A 129 -11.82 8.57 -9.05
N MET A 130 -11.86 7.29 -8.71
CA MET A 130 -11.14 6.69 -7.57
C MET A 130 -9.66 6.52 -7.86
N LYS A 131 -8.83 6.42 -6.81
CA LYS A 131 -7.38 6.25 -6.88
C LYS A 131 -6.92 4.93 -6.25
N ALA A 132 -5.97 4.27 -6.88
CA ALA A 132 -5.38 3.00 -6.45
C ALA A 132 -3.95 3.17 -5.95
N VAL A 133 -3.62 2.60 -4.79
CA VAL A 133 -2.26 2.34 -4.34
C VAL A 133 -1.99 0.84 -4.50
N LEU A 134 -1.03 0.49 -5.34
CA LEU A 134 -0.75 -0.89 -5.72
C LEU A 134 0.54 -1.38 -5.03
N TYR A 135 0.43 -2.31 -4.07
CA TYR A 135 1.62 -2.86 -3.41
C TYR A 135 2.06 -4.19 -4.01
N LEU A 136 3.37 -4.28 -4.29
CA LEU A 136 3.99 -5.25 -5.20
C LEU A 136 4.56 -6.49 -4.51
N ASN A 137 4.69 -6.46 -3.19
CA ASN A 137 5.28 -7.54 -2.38
C ASN A 137 4.67 -7.53 -0.99
N ASN A 138 5.04 -8.50 -0.19
CA ASN A 138 4.71 -8.59 1.22
C ASN A 138 5.92 -9.12 2.01
N SER A 139 6.17 -8.60 3.19
CA SER A 139 7.17 -9.23 4.05
C SER A 139 6.62 -10.46 4.78
N TRP A 140 5.28 -10.52 4.88
CA TRP A 140 4.55 -11.60 5.55
C TRP A 140 4.14 -12.71 4.58
N GLU A 141 3.96 -13.90 5.12
CA GLU A 141 3.71 -15.14 4.38
C GLU A 141 2.30 -15.26 3.79
N TRP A 142 1.31 -14.51 4.32
CA TRP A 142 -0.09 -14.70 3.96
C TRP A 142 -0.42 -14.41 2.47
N SER A 143 0.46 -13.71 1.77
CA SER A 143 0.38 -13.57 0.32
C SER A 143 1.64 -14.10 -0.42
N GLY A 144 2.44 -14.94 0.21
CA GLY A 144 3.69 -15.51 -0.34
C GLY A 144 4.93 -14.72 0.07
N GLY A 145 5.11 -13.55 -0.51
CA GLY A 145 6.08 -12.54 -0.07
C GLY A 145 7.54 -13.01 -0.02
N TYR A 146 8.31 -12.52 0.94
CA TYR A 146 9.73 -12.84 1.07
C TYR A 146 10.02 -14.34 1.11
N GLY A 147 9.15 -15.09 1.80
CA GLY A 147 9.30 -16.55 1.89
C GLY A 147 9.23 -17.22 0.53
N TYR A 148 8.31 -16.79 -0.32
CA TYR A 148 8.18 -17.30 -1.69
C TYR A 148 9.45 -17.01 -2.52
N TYR A 149 9.94 -15.78 -2.54
CA TYR A 149 11.12 -15.42 -3.32
C TYR A 149 12.38 -16.15 -2.85
N LEU A 150 12.53 -16.36 -1.54
CA LEU A 150 13.63 -17.15 -0.98
C LEU A 150 13.55 -18.62 -1.37
N GLU A 151 12.35 -19.21 -1.33
CA GLU A 151 12.16 -20.60 -1.77
C GLU A 151 12.50 -20.76 -3.26
N GLN A 152 12.03 -19.86 -4.12
CA GLN A 152 12.35 -19.86 -5.55
C GLN A 152 13.84 -19.59 -5.83
N ALA A 153 14.53 -18.89 -4.94
CA ALA A 153 15.96 -18.68 -4.97
C ALA A 153 16.78 -19.87 -4.38
N GLY A 154 16.13 -20.99 -4.03
CA GLY A 154 16.80 -22.19 -3.53
C GLY A 154 17.25 -22.12 -2.08
N LYS A 155 16.67 -21.23 -1.25
CA LYS A 155 16.97 -21.07 0.18
C LYS A 155 16.19 -22.03 1.10
N GLY A 156 15.60 -23.07 0.54
CA GLY A 156 14.74 -24.02 1.25
C GLY A 156 13.27 -23.66 1.17
N LYS A 157 12.42 -24.47 1.75
CA LYS A 157 10.97 -24.28 1.75
C LYS A 157 10.61 -23.04 2.58
N ALA A 158 9.66 -22.24 2.08
CA ALA A 158 9.11 -21.11 2.79
C ALA A 158 8.49 -21.55 4.14
N LEU A 159 8.84 -20.83 5.21
CA LEU A 159 8.36 -21.11 6.56
C LEU A 159 7.07 -20.33 6.84
N LEU A 160 6.23 -20.87 7.70
CA LEU A 160 4.97 -20.30 8.14
C LEU A 160 5.00 -20.10 9.67
N PRO A 161 4.75 -18.90 10.20
CA PRO A 161 4.78 -18.62 11.63
C PRO A 161 3.90 -19.56 12.44
N GLU A 162 2.70 -19.89 11.94
CA GLU A 162 1.74 -20.78 12.62
C GLU A 162 2.17 -22.25 12.67
N VAL A 163 3.04 -22.67 11.76
CA VAL A 163 3.51 -24.08 11.65
C VAL A 163 4.91 -24.25 12.20
N ASP A 164 5.81 -23.35 11.79
CA ASP A 164 7.26 -23.48 12.05
C ASP A 164 7.72 -22.60 13.24
N GLY A 165 6.82 -21.75 13.73
CA GLY A 165 7.07 -20.78 14.80
C GLY A 165 7.63 -19.45 14.30
N TYR A 166 7.22 -18.36 14.98
CA TYR A 166 7.53 -16.98 14.60
C TYR A 166 9.04 -16.70 14.51
N ASP A 167 9.83 -17.17 15.49
CA ASP A 167 11.28 -16.95 15.50
C ASP A 167 12.00 -17.66 14.34
N ALA A 168 11.52 -18.83 13.93
CA ALA A 168 12.08 -19.56 12.79
C ALA A 168 11.74 -18.84 11.49
N PHE A 169 10.50 -18.37 11.35
CA PHE A 169 10.06 -17.55 10.24
C PHE A 169 10.90 -16.27 10.09
N VAL A 170 11.05 -15.49 11.16
CA VAL A 170 11.84 -14.24 11.16
C VAL A 170 13.28 -14.48 10.72
N ARG A 171 13.95 -15.50 11.28
CA ARG A 171 15.32 -15.85 10.86
C ARG A 171 15.41 -16.28 9.39
N TYR A 172 14.39 -16.94 8.89
CA TYR A 172 14.33 -17.35 7.48
C TYR A 172 14.16 -16.16 6.56
N VAL A 173 13.16 -15.31 6.79
CA VAL A 173 12.85 -14.17 5.91
C VAL A 173 13.87 -13.04 5.99
N ALA A 174 14.64 -12.92 7.08
CA ALA A 174 15.75 -11.98 7.18
C ALA A 174 16.84 -12.20 6.09
N GLN A 175 16.96 -13.42 5.55
CA GLN A 175 17.87 -13.71 4.45
C GLN A 175 17.51 -12.99 3.15
N PHE A 176 16.26 -12.54 3.01
CA PHE A 176 15.80 -11.85 1.81
C PHE A 176 16.65 -10.61 1.54
N ALA A 177 16.97 -9.82 2.56
CA ALA A 177 17.73 -8.58 2.42
C ALA A 177 19.11 -8.75 1.71
N THR A 178 19.68 -9.94 1.75
CA THR A 178 20.99 -10.24 1.15
C THR A 178 20.95 -11.25 0.00
N CYS A 179 19.75 -11.72 -0.39
CA CYS A 179 19.58 -12.73 -1.41
C CYS A 179 19.37 -12.10 -2.79
N GLU A 180 20.46 -11.80 -3.50
CA GLU A 180 20.44 -11.19 -4.84
C GLU A 180 19.53 -11.94 -5.84
N GLN A 181 19.52 -13.29 -5.77
CA GLN A 181 18.67 -14.10 -6.64
C GLN A 181 17.18 -13.88 -6.34
N ALA A 182 16.79 -13.74 -5.07
CA ALA A 182 15.41 -13.41 -4.69
C ALA A 182 15.03 -11.99 -5.15
N HIS A 183 15.97 -11.03 -5.02
CA HIS A 183 15.79 -9.68 -5.55
C HIS A 183 15.58 -9.68 -7.07
N GLN A 184 16.39 -10.45 -7.82
CA GLN A 184 16.25 -10.50 -9.28
C GLN A 184 14.88 -11.05 -9.69
N LEU A 185 14.39 -12.10 -9.05
CA LEU A 185 13.05 -12.64 -9.30
C LEU A 185 11.95 -11.60 -9.03
N PHE A 186 12.10 -10.83 -7.96
CA PHE A 186 11.19 -9.73 -7.66
C PHE A 186 11.28 -8.58 -8.67
N TYR A 187 12.49 -8.21 -9.10
CA TYR A 187 12.67 -7.18 -10.13
C TYR A 187 12.06 -7.57 -11.48
N ASP A 188 12.10 -8.85 -11.83
CA ASP A 188 11.46 -9.35 -13.07
C ASP A 188 9.93 -9.24 -12.97
N TYR A 189 9.36 -9.52 -11.80
CA TYR A 189 7.94 -9.25 -11.52
C TYR A 189 7.60 -7.76 -11.58
N VAL A 190 8.40 -6.89 -10.96
CA VAL A 190 8.21 -5.43 -11.02
C VAL A 190 8.19 -4.93 -12.47
N ARG A 191 9.15 -5.37 -13.31
CA ARG A 191 9.18 -5.02 -14.74
C ARG A 191 7.90 -5.44 -15.46
N PHE A 192 7.43 -6.63 -15.17
CA PHE A 192 6.22 -7.16 -15.78
C PHE A 192 4.98 -6.33 -15.42
N ILE A 193 4.75 -6.10 -14.12
CA ILE A 193 3.50 -5.49 -13.67
C ILE A 193 3.44 -3.98 -13.93
N VAL A 194 4.54 -3.25 -13.73
CA VAL A 194 4.60 -1.80 -13.98
C VAL A 194 4.45 -1.49 -15.47
N SER A 195 4.99 -2.35 -16.35
CA SER A 195 4.89 -2.20 -17.81
C SER A 195 3.62 -2.82 -18.41
N ARG A 196 2.69 -3.29 -17.56
CA ARG A 196 1.47 -3.93 -18.03
C ARG A 196 0.58 -2.94 -18.79
N LYS A 197 -0.13 -3.43 -19.80
CA LYS A 197 -1.18 -2.71 -20.52
C LYS A 197 -2.54 -3.27 -20.10
N ASN A 198 -3.43 -2.40 -19.64
CA ASN A 198 -4.79 -2.77 -19.25
C ASN A 198 -5.57 -3.24 -20.47
N ARG A 199 -6.12 -4.44 -20.42
CA ARG A 199 -6.85 -5.06 -21.56
C ARG A 199 -8.18 -4.39 -21.89
N TYR A 200 -8.77 -3.65 -20.97
CA TYR A 200 -10.07 -3.01 -21.16
C TYR A 200 -9.94 -1.55 -21.59
N THR A 201 -8.92 -0.82 -21.12
CA THR A 201 -8.73 0.59 -21.43
C THR A 201 -7.67 0.84 -22.50
N ASP A 202 -6.86 -0.16 -22.84
CA ASP A 202 -5.71 -0.08 -23.74
C ASP A 202 -4.60 0.87 -23.24
N LEU A 203 -4.69 1.38 -21.99
CA LEU A 203 -3.68 2.20 -21.36
C LEU A 203 -2.57 1.35 -20.75
N ALA A 204 -1.32 1.79 -20.83
CA ALA A 204 -0.27 1.23 -20.01
C ALA A 204 -0.48 1.67 -18.56
N TYR A 205 -0.14 0.81 -17.59
CA TYR A 205 -0.33 1.13 -16.17
C TYR A 205 0.45 2.39 -15.76
N TYR A 206 1.64 2.61 -16.30
CA TYR A 206 2.41 3.83 -16.05
C TYR A 206 1.80 5.11 -16.65
N ASP A 207 0.75 4.99 -17.48
CA ASP A 207 -0.01 6.12 -18.06
C ASP A 207 -1.44 6.22 -17.51
N ASP A 208 -1.84 5.31 -16.58
CA ASP A 208 -3.20 5.26 -16.06
C ASP A 208 -3.35 6.13 -14.79
N PRO A 209 -4.00 7.31 -14.87
CA PRO A 209 -4.13 8.21 -13.72
C PRO A 209 -5.01 7.67 -12.59
N VAL A 210 -5.66 6.53 -12.74
CA VAL A 210 -6.34 5.80 -11.66
C VAL A 210 -5.32 5.30 -10.65
N ILE A 211 -4.14 4.89 -11.09
CA ILE A 211 -3.06 4.51 -10.20
C ILE A 211 -2.47 5.78 -9.58
N MET A 212 -2.52 5.89 -8.26
CA MET A 212 -1.88 6.96 -7.50
C MET A 212 -0.40 6.65 -7.27
N ALA A 213 -0.14 5.42 -6.83
CA ALA A 213 1.21 5.05 -6.39
C ALA A 213 1.52 3.56 -6.59
N TRP A 214 2.79 3.31 -6.87
CA TRP A 214 3.43 2.02 -6.67
C TRP A 214 4.00 1.94 -5.27
N GLN A 215 3.74 0.84 -4.59
CA GLN A 215 4.27 0.59 -3.27
C GLN A 215 5.14 -0.66 -3.31
N ILE A 216 6.38 -0.55 -2.79
CA ILE A 216 7.37 -1.64 -2.91
C ILE A 216 6.84 -2.91 -2.25
N GLY A 217 6.17 -2.79 -1.11
CA GLY A 217 5.57 -3.95 -0.47
C GLY A 217 4.63 -3.58 0.67
N ASN A 218 3.99 -4.61 1.21
CA ASN A 218 3.28 -4.52 2.48
C ASN A 218 4.27 -4.78 3.62
N GLU A 219 4.44 -3.79 4.48
CA GLU A 219 5.26 -3.86 5.68
C GLU A 219 6.68 -4.42 5.49
N PRO A 220 7.45 -3.91 4.48
CA PRO A 220 8.80 -4.40 4.29
C PRO A 220 9.66 -4.18 5.53
N ARG A 221 10.38 -5.24 5.95
CA ARG A 221 11.23 -5.26 7.14
C ARG A 221 12.58 -5.90 6.89
N PRO A 222 13.65 -5.50 7.58
CA PRO A 222 14.93 -6.20 7.57
C PRO A 222 14.92 -7.49 8.41
N PHE A 223 14.06 -7.61 9.43
CA PHE A 223 13.94 -8.73 10.36
C PHE A 223 15.21 -9.08 11.16
N SER A 224 16.30 -8.37 10.95
CA SER A 224 17.51 -8.47 11.80
C SER A 224 18.33 -7.18 11.75
N LYS A 225 19.22 -7.04 12.73
CA LYS A 225 20.11 -5.89 12.78
C LYS A 225 21.11 -5.87 11.62
N GLU A 226 21.63 -7.04 11.26
CA GLU A 226 22.62 -7.23 10.20
C GLU A 226 22.02 -6.97 8.82
N ALA A 227 20.72 -7.20 8.67
CA ALA A 227 19.99 -6.99 7.42
C ALA A 227 19.65 -5.53 7.12
N LYS A 228 19.76 -4.60 8.08
CA LYS A 228 19.29 -3.20 7.94
C LYS A 228 19.89 -2.48 6.73
N GLN A 229 21.19 -2.51 6.54
CA GLN A 229 21.83 -1.81 5.42
C GLN A 229 21.60 -2.51 4.07
N PRO A 230 21.72 -3.86 3.94
CA PRO A 230 21.29 -4.55 2.73
C PRO A 230 19.82 -4.30 2.37
N PHE A 231 18.94 -4.26 3.35
CA PHE A 231 17.53 -3.93 3.16
C PHE A 231 17.31 -2.51 2.61
N ALA A 232 17.96 -1.50 3.19
CA ALA A 232 17.89 -0.12 2.68
C ALA A 232 18.40 -0.03 1.23
N LYS A 233 19.48 -0.76 0.90
CA LYS A 233 20.01 -0.86 -0.46
C LYS A 233 18.98 -1.47 -1.42
N TRP A 234 18.36 -2.60 -1.05
CA TRP A 234 17.33 -3.25 -1.86
C TRP A 234 16.13 -2.34 -2.12
N LEU A 235 15.65 -1.59 -1.12
CA LEU A 235 14.57 -0.62 -1.30
C LEU A 235 14.95 0.49 -2.27
N SER A 236 16.17 1.03 -2.17
CA SER A 236 16.67 2.06 -3.08
C SER A 236 16.81 1.54 -4.53
N GLU A 237 17.31 0.32 -4.71
CA GLU A 237 17.40 -0.30 -6.03
C GLU A 237 16.02 -0.56 -6.63
N THR A 238 15.06 -0.98 -5.79
CA THR A 238 13.68 -1.23 -6.22
C THR A 238 12.98 0.07 -6.61
N SER A 239 13.09 1.13 -5.80
CA SER A 239 12.50 2.43 -6.11
C SER A 239 13.07 3.03 -7.40
N ALA A 240 14.39 2.90 -7.61
CA ALA A 240 15.05 3.32 -8.84
C ALA A 240 14.57 2.52 -10.06
N LEU A 241 14.37 1.20 -9.91
CA LEU A 241 13.81 0.37 -10.98
C LEU A 241 12.40 0.83 -11.33
N ILE A 242 11.51 0.99 -10.35
CA ILE A 242 10.13 1.44 -10.61
C ILE A 242 10.16 2.81 -11.31
N ARG A 243 10.94 3.77 -10.80
CA ARG A 243 11.06 5.11 -11.37
C ARG A 243 11.59 5.09 -12.81
N SER A 244 12.47 4.16 -13.14
CA SER A 244 12.98 4.00 -14.51
C SER A 244 11.94 3.49 -15.51
N LEU A 245 10.93 2.77 -15.02
CA LEU A 245 9.82 2.23 -15.80
C LEU A 245 8.63 3.19 -15.84
N ASP A 246 8.44 3.93 -14.76
CA ASP A 246 7.29 4.81 -14.55
C ASP A 246 7.73 6.17 -13.98
N PRO A 247 7.78 7.21 -14.82
CA PRO A 247 8.09 8.56 -14.39
C PRO A 247 6.87 9.31 -13.82
N ASN A 248 5.67 8.76 -13.92
CA ASN A 248 4.42 9.47 -13.68
C ASN A 248 3.85 9.28 -12.27
N HIS A 249 3.89 8.08 -11.74
CA HIS A 249 3.23 7.77 -10.46
C HIS A 249 4.14 8.01 -9.25
N LEU A 250 3.50 8.17 -8.11
CA LEU A 250 4.19 8.22 -6.83
C LEU A 250 4.75 6.84 -6.47
N ILE A 251 5.82 6.84 -5.69
CA ILE A 251 6.44 5.62 -5.14
C ILE A 251 6.52 5.75 -3.63
N SER A 252 6.10 4.71 -2.92
CA SER A 252 6.30 4.59 -1.47
C SER A 252 6.83 3.22 -1.09
N VAL A 253 7.30 3.11 0.14
CA VAL A 253 7.84 1.85 0.66
C VAL A 253 6.73 0.89 1.10
N GLY A 254 5.67 1.42 1.72
CA GLY A 254 4.63 0.62 2.38
C GLY A 254 5.04 0.12 3.76
N SER A 255 5.95 0.83 4.41
CA SER A 255 6.49 0.48 5.71
C SER A 255 5.52 0.85 6.84
N GLU A 256 5.51 0.04 7.90
CA GLU A 256 4.87 0.42 9.16
C GLU A 256 5.44 1.70 9.76
N GLY A 257 6.61 2.15 9.29
CA GLY A 257 7.36 3.25 9.85
C GLY A 257 8.58 2.76 10.66
N ILE A 258 8.83 3.38 11.80
CA ILE A 258 9.98 3.06 12.66
C ILE A 258 9.91 1.62 13.20
N VAL A 259 8.72 1.08 13.46
CA VAL A 259 8.53 -0.35 13.83
C VAL A 259 9.03 -1.25 12.70
N GLY A 260 8.65 -0.97 11.46
CA GLY A 260 9.12 -1.71 10.27
C GLY A 260 10.62 -1.58 10.01
N CYS A 261 11.30 -0.65 10.68
CA CYS A 261 12.75 -0.47 10.66
C CYS A 261 13.46 -1.02 11.92
N GLU A 262 12.85 -1.98 12.62
CA GLU A 262 13.38 -2.54 13.89
C GLU A 262 13.65 -1.45 14.93
N MET A 263 12.67 -0.57 15.14
CA MET A 263 12.73 0.60 16.06
C MET A 263 13.89 1.57 15.79
N ASP A 264 14.40 1.61 14.57
CA ASP A 264 15.52 2.45 14.15
C ASP A 264 15.03 3.64 13.31
N SER A 265 14.88 4.80 13.96
CA SER A 265 14.45 6.03 13.29
C SER A 265 15.49 6.57 12.30
N ALA A 266 16.77 6.26 12.48
CA ALA A 266 17.82 6.65 11.53
C ALA A 266 17.69 5.85 10.24
N LEU A 267 17.41 4.54 10.32
CA LEU A 267 17.14 3.70 9.16
C LEU A 267 15.86 4.17 8.43
N TYR A 268 14.78 4.47 9.17
CA TYR A 268 13.55 4.99 8.58
C TYR A 268 13.80 6.32 7.85
N ASN A 269 14.55 7.24 8.45
CA ASN A 269 14.93 8.51 7.81
C ASN A 269 15.81 8.27 6.56
N GLN A 270 16.78 7.35 6.64
CA GLN A 270 17.64 6.98 5.49
C GLN A 270 16.80 6.49 4.30
N ILE A 271 15.91 5.54 4.53
CA ILE A 271 15.03 4.98 3.49
C ILE A 271 14.09 6.05 2.94
N SER A 272 13.47 6.84 3.81
CA SER A 272 12.54 7.90 3.42
C SER A 272 13.22 9.04 2.66
N SER A 273 14.53 9.22 2.80
CA SER A 273 15.31 10.26 2.09
C SER A 273 15.66 9.88 0.65
N ASP A 274 15.41 8.64 0.22
CA ASP A 274 15.65 8.23 -1.17
C ASP A 274 14.87 9.15 -2.13
N PRO A 275 15.54 9.67 -3.19
CA PRO A 275 14.93 10.63 -4.10
C PRO A 275 13.77 10.06 -4.92
N ASN A 276 13.66 8.74 -5.05
CA ASN A 276 12.56 8.10 -5.76
C ASN A 276 11.34 7.83 -4.88
N ILE A 277 11.48 7.92 -3.55
CA ILE A 277 10.36 7.78 -2.62
C ILE A 277 9.66 9.13 -2.46
N ASP A 278 8.40 9.22 -2.83
CA ASP A 278 7.63 10.46 -2.89
C ASP A 278 6.90 10.77 -1.58
N TYR A 279 6.45 9.76 -0.85
CA TYR A 279 5.76 9.93 0.43
C TYR A 279 6.11 8.84 1.45
N LEU A 280 6.00 9.19 2.71
CA LEU A 280 6.24 8.32 3.84
C LEU A 280 4.96 7.57 4.21
N THR A 281 5.12 6.41 4.83
CA THR A 281 4.02 5.60 5.34
C THR A 281 4.23 5.26 6.81
N ALA A 282 3.13 5.07 7.53
CA ALA A 282 3.11 4.50 8.86
C ALA A 282 1.86 3.65 9.04
N HIS A 283 2.00 2.51 9.74
CA HIS A 283 0.90 1.67 10.18
C HIS A 283 0.81 1.74 11.70
N VAL A 284 -0.37 1.60 12.26
CA VAL A 284 -0.57 1.68 13.71
C VAL A 284 -1.54 0.59 14.17
N TRP A 285 -1.02 -0.34 14.95
CA TRP A 285 -1.72 -1.53 15.38
C TRP A 285 -1.76 -1.66 16.92
N PRO A 286 -2.65 -0.93 17.63
CA PRO A 286 -2.65 -0.89 19.09
C PRO A 286 -2.77 -2.26 19.76
N TYR A 287 -3.63 -3.14 19.24
CA TYR A 287 -3.79 -4.48 19.80
C TYR A 287 -2.57 -5.36 19.53
N ASN A 288 -2.07 -5.37 18.28
CA ASN A 288 -0.92 -6.21 17.88
C ASN A 288 0.37 -5.79 18.60
N TRP A 289 0.48 -4.51 18.95
CA TRP A 289 1.64 -3.98 19.69
C TRP A 289 1.46 -3.99 21.21
N GLY A 290 0.36 -4.59 21.71
CA GLY A 290 0.10 -4.73 23.13
C GLY A 290 -0.32 -3.43 23.84
N TRP A 291 -0.74 -2.40 23.09
CA TRP A 291 -1.26 -1.15 23.67
C TRP A 291 -2.73 -1.29 24.07
N ALA A 292 -3.44 -2.23 23.48
CA ALA A 292 -4.79 -2.60 23.83
C ALA A 292 -4.83 -4.10 24.16
N ARG A 293 -5.56 -4.47 25.19
CA ARG A 293 -5.71 -5.86 25.65
C ARG A 293 -7.09 -6.36 25.29
N ARG A 294 -7.18 -7.65 24.96
CA ARG A 294 -8.42 -8.32 24.56
C ARG A 294 -9.60 -8.04 25.50
N ASP A 295 -9.34 -8.07 26.80
CA ASP A 295 -10.38 -7.99 27.82
C ASP A 295 -10.70 -6.55 28.25
N SER A 296 -10.02 -5.55 27.72
CA SER A 296 -10.17 -4.14 28.11
C SER A 296 -10.09 -3.15 26.96
N LEU A 297 -10.48 -3.56 25.74
CA LEU A 297 -10.36 -2.75 24.53
C LEU A 297 -10.90 -1.32 24.72
N LEU A 298 -12.10 -1.17 25.26
CA LEU A 298 -12.71 0.15 25.47
C LEU A 298 -11.98 0.98 26.53
N ALA A 299 -11.52 0.36 27.61
CA ALA A 299 -10.75 1.06 28.65
C ALA A 299 -9.36 1.48 28.16
N ASP A 300 -8.75 0.72 27.25
CA ASP A 300 -7.41 0.94 26.75
C ASP A 300 -7.36 1.95 25.57
N VAL A 301 -8.51 2.42 25.02
CA VAL A 301 -8.54 3.34 23.87
C VAL A 301 -7.74 4.62 24.11
N SER A 302 -7.94 5.27 25.27
CA SER A 302 -7.26 6.53 25.57
C SER A 302 -5.73 6.37 25.61
N GLN A 303 -5.24 5.27 26.18
CA GLN A 303 -3.81 4.97 26.18
C GLN A 303 -3.30 4.61 24.79
N SER A 304 -4.10 3.88 24.00
CA SER A 304 -3.79 3.58 22.60
C SER A 304 -3.64 4.85 21.76
N CYS A 305 -4.52 5.84 21.95
CA CYS A 305 -4.42 7.14 21.30
C CYS A 305 -3.13 7.89 21.69
N GLN A 306 -2.78 7.91 22.97
CA GLN A 306 -1.53 8.54 23.45
C GLN A 306 -0.30 7.87 22.85
N ASN A 307 -0.24 6.54 22.91
CA ASN A 307 0.85 5.77 22.30
C ASN A 307 0.97 6.01 20.79
N THR A 308 -0.17 6.16 20.10
CA THR A 308 -0.20 6.50 18.66
C THR A 308 0.46 7.85 18.39
N VAL A 309 0.16 8.90 19.19
CA VAL A 309 0.80 10.21 19.06
C VAL A 309 2.32 10.11 19.30
N GLU A 310 2.71 9.41 20.37
CA GLU A 310 4.13 9.24 20.70
C GLU A 310 4.88 8.51 19.59
N TYR A 311 4.27 7.47 19.03
CA TYR A 311 4.81 6.72 17.91
C TYR A 311 4.91 7.57 16.64
N LEU A 312 3.87 8.32 16.27
CA LEU A 312 3.84 9.10 15.03
C LEU A 312 4.67 10.41 15.10
N ARG A 313 4.94 10.93 16.29
CA ARG A 313 5.69 12.20 16.46
C ARG A 313 7.04 12.24 15.72
N PRO A 314 7.92 11.24 15.82
CA PRO A 314 9.16 11.23 15.03
C PRO A 314 8.90 11.10 13.52
N HIS A 315 7.85 10.42 13.08
CA HIS A 315 7.49 10.34 11.66
C HIS A 315 7.10 11.73 11.12
N PHE A 316 6.29 12.50 11.85
CA PHE A 316 5.96 13.89 11.48
C PHE A 316 7.20 14.77 11.39
N ALA A 317 8.14 14.62 12.32
CA ALA A 317 9.40 15.37 12.28
C ALA A 317 10.25 15.04 11.05
N ILE A 318 10.38 13.75 10.71
CA ILE A 318 11.09 13.27 9.52
C ILE A 318 10.38 13.75 8.23
N ALA A 319 9.05 13.66 8.16
CA ALA A 319 8.26 14.14 7.02
C ALA A 319 8.48 15.63 6.75
N ARG A 320 8.47 16.48 7.81
CA ARG A 320 8.78 17.91 7.71
C ARG A 320 10.21 18.16 7.25
N GLN A 321 11.19 17.45 7.83
CA GLN A 321 12.60 17.55 7.48
C GLN A 321 12.84 17.23 6.02
N LEU A 322 12.25 16.14 5.53
CA LEU A 322 12.41 15.67 4.16
C LEU A 322 11.50 16.42 3.17
N ARG A 323 10.55 17.20 3.67
CA ARG A 323 9.51 17.87 2.87
C ARG A 323 8.72 16.88 2.03
N LYS A 324 8.32 15.77 2.64
CA LYS A 324 7.51 14.72 2.03
C LYS A 324 6.25 14.49 2.85
N PRO A 325 5.09 14.20 2.21
CA PRO A 325 3.86 13.87 2.93
C PRO A 325 3.97 12.51 3.63
N LEU A 326 3.15 12.32 4.65
CA LEU A 326 2.95 11.06 5.36
C LEU A 326 1.52 10.56 5.14
N VAL A 327 1.36 9.26 4.93
CA VAL A 327 0.07 8.58 4.91
C VAL A 327 0.04 7.54 6.04
N ILE A 328 -1.02 7.55 6.85
CA ILE A 328 -1.30 6.50 7.83
C ILE A 328 -2.03 5.38 7.08
N GLU A 329 -1.28 4.47 6.45
CA GLU A 329 -1.81 3.52 5.47
C GLU A 329 -2.52 2.31 6.04
N GLU A 330 -2.24 2.00 7.29
CA GLU A 330 -2.97 0.99 8.03
C GLU A 330 -3.18 1.46 9.46
N PHE A 331 -4.41 1.33 9.90
CA PHE A 331 -4.78 1.40 11.29
C PHE A 331 -6.05 0.58 11.49
N GLY A 332 -6.16 -0.03 12.64
CA GLY A 332 -7.31 -0.83 13.00
C GLY A 332 -7.46 -0.93 14.51
N TYR A 333 -8.68 -1.22 14.94
CA TYR A 333 -8.98 -1.54 16.33
C TYR A 333 -10.02 -2.65 16.37
N PRO A 334 -9.85 -3.70 17.20
CA PRO A 334 -10.79 -4.80 17.28
C PRO A 334 -12.18 -4.34 17.70
N ARG A 335 -13.21 -5.13 17.35
CA ARG A 335 -14.58 -4.93 17.87
C ARG A 335 -14.61 -5.15 19.39
N ASP A 336 -15.56 -4.50 20.05
CA ASP A 336 -15.75 -4.60 21.49
C ASP A 336 -15.90 -6.07 21.93
N GLY A 337 -15.29 -6.40 23.07
CA GLY A 337 -15.25 -7.78 23.56
C GLY A 337 -14.47 -8.76 22.68
N PHE A 338 -13.66 -8.26 21.72
CA PHE A 338 -12.95 -9.08 20.76
C PHE A 338 -13.89 -9.98 19.93
N LEU A 339 -15.07 -9.45 19.63
CA LEU A 339 -16.04 -10.11 18.77
C LEU A 339 -15.67 -9.88 17.31
N TYR A 340 -16.11 -10.76 16.41
CA TYR A 340 -15.83 -10.67 14.98
C TYR A 340 -17.07 -10.83 14.09
N LEU A 341 -18.25 -11.06 14.68
CA LEU A 341 -19.48 -11.14 13.90
C LEU A 341 -19.90 -9.73 13.44
N PRO A 342 -20.26 -9.53 12.17
CA PRO A 342 -20.85 -8.30 11.69
C PRO A 342 -22.05 -7.86 12.54
N GLY A 343 -22.14 -6.56 12.85
CA GLY A 343 -23.16 -6.01 13.76
C GLY A 343 -22.82 -6.09 15.24
N SER A 344 -21.69 -6.73 15.63
CA SER A 344 -21.18 -6.63 17.01
C SER A 344 -20.77 -5.19 17.33
N PRO A 345 -20.82 -4.76 18.62
CA PRO A 345 -20.48 -3.40 19.02
C PRO A 345 -19.08 -2.98 18.57
N THR A 346 -18.93 -1.67 18.27
CA THR A 346 -17.68 -1.07 17.74
C THR A 346 -17.28 0.22 18.49
N GLU A 347 -17.76 0.44 19.72
CA GLU A 347 -17.52 1.70 20.44
C GLU A 347 -16.03 2.02 20.63
N ALA A 348 -15.21 1.00 20.98
CA ALA A 348 -13.78 1.17 21.13
C ALA A 348 -13.10 1.51 19.78
N ARG A 349 -13.48 0.82 18.72
CA ARG A 349 -13.05 1.10 17.34
C ARG A 349 -13.43 2.53 16.93
N ASP A 350 -14.67 2.89 17.10
CA ASP A 350 -15.19 4.20 16.67
C ASP A 350 -14.45 5.35 17.35
N ARG A 351 -14.18 5.26 18.66
CA ARG A 351 -13.36 6.24 19.40
C ARG A 351 -11.93 6.32 18.87
N TYR A 352 -11.32 5.17 18.58
CA TYR A 352 -9.96 5.15 18.05
C TYR A 352 -9.90 5.68 16.61
N TYR A 353 -10.88 5.35 15.76
CA TYR A 353 -10.98 5.84 14.39
C TYR A 353 -11.19 7.35 14.34
N ASP A 354 -12.13 7.91 15.15
CA ASP A 354 -12.32 9.36 15.24
C ASP A 354 -11.02 10.09 15.64
N PHE A 355 -10.27 9.50 16.57
CA PHE A 355 -8.97 10.04 16.95
C PHE A 355 -7.97 10.03 15.77
N VAL A 356 -7.82 8.93 15.02
CA VAL A 356 -6.89 8.88 13.86
C VAL A 356 -7.35 9.88 12.77
N LEU A 357 -8.64 9.96 12.50
CA LEU A 357 -9.20 10.93 11.56
C LEU A 357 -8.94 12.38 12.01
N SER A 358 -8.92 12.63 13.32
CA SER A 358 -8.55 13.95 13.84
C SER A 358 -7.09 14.33 13.54
N LEU A 359 -6.18 13.35 13.50
CA LEU A 359 -4.79 13.57 13.09
C LEU A 359 -4.70 13.93 11.60
N VAL A 360 -5.46 13.26 10.74
CA VAL A 360 -5.52 13.61 9.30
C VAL A 360 -5.98 15.04 9.10
N ARG A 361 -6.96 15.50 9.90
CA ARG A 361 -7.47 16.86 9.82
C ARG A 361 -6.55 17.94 10.42
N SER A 362 -5.73 17.59 11.41
CA SER A 362 -4.97 18.57 12.21
C SER A 362 -3.46 18.58 11.97
N GLU A 363 -2.86 17.48 11.52
CA GLU A 363 -1.41 17.37 11.30
C GLU A 363 -1.07 17.67 9.82
N PRO A 364 -0.42 18.81 9.52
CA PRO A 364 -0.21 19.24 8.14
C PRO A 364 0.63 18.30 7.27
N THR A 365 1.42 17.41 7.89
CA THR A 365 2.23 16.41 7.15
C THR A 365 1.42 15.18 6.76
N VAL A 366 0.25 14.95 7.36
CA VAL A 366 -0.60 13.80 7.05
C VAL A 366 -1.52 14.14 5.89
N SER A 367 -1.28 13.52 4.75
CA SER A 367 -2.06 13.73 3.52
C SER A 367 -3.14 12.68 3.31
N GLY A 368 -3.26 11.70 4.18
CA GLY A 368 -4.34 10.72 4.09
C GLY A 368 -4.18 9.58 5.07
N CYS A 369 -5.21 8.75 5.11
CA CYS A 369 -5.18 7.49 5.82
C CYS A 369 -6.01 6.41 5.10
N ASN A 370 -5.66 5.13 5.30
CA ASN A 370 -6.44 3.98 4.87
C ASN A 370 -6.71 3.08 6.08
N PHE A 371 -7.95 2.92 6.46
CA PHE A 371 -8.27 1.99 7.54
C PHE A 371 -8.14 0.53 7.09
N TRP A 372 -7.85 -0.35 8.02
CA TRP A 372 -7.86 -1.79 7.82
C TRP A 372 -9.14 -2.40 8.38
N ALA A 373 -10.01 -3.04 7.56
CA ALA A 373 -10.06 -2.96 6.11
C ALA A 373 -11.53 -3.02 5.68
N TRP A 374 -11.81 -2.89 4.40
CA TRP A 374 -13.20 -2.94 3.91
C TRP A 374 -13.75 -4.36 3.98
N GLY A 375 -14.83 -4.56 4.74
CA GLY A 375 -15.55 -5.83 4.85
C GLY A 375 -16.68 -5.96 3.83
N GLY A 376 -17.19 -4.82 3.36
CA GLY A 376 -18.23 -4.78 2.34
C GLY A 376 -19.65 -5.07 2.87
N ASP A 377 -20.52 -5.38 1.92
CA ASP A 377 -21.91 -5.79 2.16
C ASP A 377 -22.05 -7.32 2.02
N VAL A 378 -21.23 -8.05 2.77
CA VAL A 378 -21.21 -9.51 2.76
C VAL A 378 -20.89 -10.05 4.15
N LEU A 379 -21.40 -11.21 4.47
CA LEU A 379 -21.13 -11.88 5.74
C LEU A 379 -20.03 -12.94 5.54
N PRO A 380 -19.02 -13.01 6.43
CA PRO A 380 -18.08 -14.11 6.45
C PRO A 380 -18.82 -15.43 6.76
N LYS A 381 -18.42 -16.52 6.11
CA LYS A 381 -19.06 -17.84 6.30
C LYS A 381 -18.44 -18.61 7.47
N HIS A 382 -17.14 -18.41 7.69
CA HIS A 382 -16.39 -19.09 8.74
C HIS A 382 -15.58 -18.09 9.57
N GLU A 383 -15.17 -18.47 10.78
CA GLU A 383 -14.30 -17.66 11.63
C GLU A 383 -12.94 -17.39 10.99
N ARG A 384 -12.39 -18.39 10.31
CA ARG A 384 -11.19 -18.28 9.47
C ARG A 384 -11.58 -18.56 8.04
N TRP A 385 -11.07 -17.77 7.11
CA TRP A 385 -11.35 -17.94 5.69
C TRP A 385 -11.02 -19.36 5.21
N GLN A 386 -11.89 -19.90 4.35
CA GLN A 386 -11.70 -21.19 3.70
C GLN A 386 -11.92 -21.03 2.19
N PRO A 387 -11.27 -21.89 1.36
CA PRO A 387 -11.50 -21.87 -0.08
C PRO A 387 -12.99 -21.90 -0.45
N GLY A 388 -13.42 -20.88 -1.20
CA GLY A 388 -14.84 -20.70 -1.58
C GLY A 388 -15.64 -19.77 -0.66
N ASP A 389 -15.03 -19.24 0.41
CA ASP A 389 -15.61 -18.15 1.16
C ASP A 389 -15.44 -16.82 0.41
N PRO A 390 -16.36 -15.87 0.59
CA PRO A 390 -16.11 -14.51 0.14
C PRO A 390 -14.94 -13.91 0.92
N TYR A 391 -14.10 -13.13 0.27
CA TYR A 391 -13.15 -12.29 0.98
C TYR A 391 -13.85 -11.09 1.63
N VAL A 392 -13.39 -10.76 2.83
CA VAL A 392 -13.72 -9.55 3.59
C VAL A 392 -12.41 -8.80 3.91
N GLY A 393 -12.45 -7.79 4.77
CA GLY A 393 -11.26 -6.99 5.08
C GLY A 393 -10.13 -7.76 5.77
N ASP A 394 -10.47 -8.70 6.65
CA ASP A 394 -9.46 -9.49 7.36
C ASP A 394 -8.86 -10.56 6.42
N PRO A 395 -7.52 -10.68 6.35
CA PRO A 395 -6.87 -11.70 5.54
C PRO A 395 -7.11 -13.11 6.10
N ALA A 396 -6.77 -14.14 5.31
CA ALA A 396 -7.17 -15.52 5.55
C ALA A 396 -6.73 -16.09 6.91
N GLN A 397 -5.60 -15.63 7.46
CA GLN A 397 -5.06 -16.06 8.75
C GLN A 397 -5.75 -15.42 9.98
N GLU A 398 -6.57 -14.40 9.79
CA GLU A 398 -7.22 -13.64 10.88
C GLU A 398 -8.69 -14.06 11.09
N PRO A 399 -9.27 -13.82 12.28
CA PRO A 399 -10.70 -13.98 12.48
C PRO A 399 -11.48 -13.03 11.60
N GLN A 400 -12.33 -13.59 10.72
CA GLN A 400 -13.04 -12.86 9.70
C GLN A 400 -14.10 -11.93 10.29
N GLY A 401 -13.84 -10.62 10.31
CA GLY A 401 -14.69 -9.59 10.88
C GLY A 401 -14.10 -8.87 12.08
N LEU A 402 -12.92 -9.30 12.58
CA LEU A 402 -12.30 -8.66 13.75
C LEU A 402 -11.95 -7.19 13.50
N TYR A 403 -11.32 -6.90 12.37
CA TYR A 403 -10.97 -5.55 11.94
C TYR A 403 -11.83 -5.05 10.78
N SER A 404 -12.45 -5.93 10.01
CA SER A 404 -13.29 -5.55 8.87
C SER A 404 -14.36 -4.54 9.27
N VAL A 405 -14.51 -3.49 8.45
CA VAL A 405 -15.62 -2.53 8.53
C VAL A 405 -16.67 -2.94 7.51
N PHE A 406 -17.83 -3.36 8.00
CA PHE A 406 -18.95 -3.78 7.16
C PHE A 406 -19.96 -2.65 6.95
N LEU A 407 -20.81 -2.78 5.94
CA LEU A 407 -21.88 -1.81 5.68
C LEU A 407 -22.85 -1.66 6.88
N CYS A 408 -23.01 -2.68 7.70
CA CYS A 408 -23.81 -2.63 8.92
C CYS A 408 -23.15 -1.89 10.09
N ASP A 409 -21.85 -1.54 10.01
CA ASP A 409 -21.12 -0.78 11.03
C ASP A 409 -21.40 0.73 10.89
N THR A 410 -22.66 1.10 11.00
CA THR A 410 -23.15 2.46 10.66
C THR A 410 -22.51 3.57 11.49
N THR A 411 -22.10 3.30 12.73
CA THR A 411 -21.42 4.27 13.60
C THR A 411 -19.99 4.53 13.11
N THR A 412 -19.26 3.48 12.73
CA THR A 412 -17.91 3.60 12.13
C THR A 412 -18.00 4.32 10.78
N LEU A 413 -18.94 3.92 9.89
CA LEU A 413 -19.09 4.52 8.57
C LEU A 413 -19.40 6.01 8.64
N LYS A 414 -20.23 6.43 9.60
CA LYS A 414 -20.55 7.86 9.82
C LYS A 414 -19.30 8.71 10.15
N LEU A 415 -18.32 8.15 10.84
CA LEU A 415 -17.04 8.82 11.11
C LEU A 415 -16.15 8.93 9.86
N LEU A 416 -16.20 7.91 9.01
CA LEU A 416 -15.36 7.79 7.82
C LEU A 416 -15.89 8.63 6.64
N THR A 417 -17.18 8.97 6.62
CA THR A 417 -17.79 9.81 5.58
C THR A 417 -17.11 11.18 5.57
N VAL A 418 -16.60 11.58 4.42
CA VAL A 418 -16.01 12.91 4.21
C VAL A 418 -17.16 13.87 3.84
N GLU A 419 -17.45 14.88 4.71
CA GLU A 419 -18.40 15.94 4.42
C GLU A 419 -17.85 16.96 3.41
#